data_c37e6b6bd5d1cc2b83e3e724e8f2e460
#
_entry.id   c37e6b6bd5d1cc2b83e3e724e8f2e460
#
_cell.length_a   1.000
_cell.length_b   1.000
_cell.length_c   1.000
_cell.angle_alpha   90.00
_cell.angle_beta   90.00
_cell.angle_gamma   90.00
#
_symmetry.space_group_name_H-M   'P 1'
#
loop_
_entity.id
_entity.type
_entity.pdbx_description
1 polymer ?
#
loop_
_entity_poly.entity_id
_entity_poly.type
_entity_poly.pdbx_seq_one_letter_code
_entity_poly.pdbx_strand_id
1 'polypeptide(L)'
;MSKTRSCALILIGSRLFLTAMAIHLSLRVAPLDLQQGGNSRILYVHVPAARMSILVYIAMAINTFLFLLTKHPLFLRSSGTGTEMGAFFTLFTLVTGGFRGRPMWGTFWVWDARLTSVFISFLIYLGALRFQKLPVEPAPISIRAGPIDIPIIKSSVNWWNTLHQPGSISRSGTSIHVPMPIPILSNFANFPLSTRILFVLETLLPILSFPESPLRYEIEAREGIAKPSLLPSSN
;
A
#
# COMPACT_ATOMS: atom_id res chain seq x y z
N MET A 1 -25.86 5.42 19.30
CA MET A 1 -24.89 5.04 18.24
C MET A 1 -24.24 3.72 18.64
N SER A 2 -24.12 2.75 17.71
CA SER A 2 -23.43 1.50 18.04
C SER A 2 -21.94 1.76 18.31
N LYS A 3 -21.34 1.02 19.26
CA LYS A 3 -19.91 1.13 19.61
C LYS A 3 -19.00 1.04 18.36
N THR A 4 -19.41 0.28 17.37
CA THR A 4 -18.71 0.09 16.09
C THR A 4 -18.69 1.38 15.24
N ARG A 5 -19.80 2.12 15.17
CA ARG A 5 -19.85 3.42 14.48
C ARG A 5 -18.96 4.46 15.15
N SER A 6 -18.97 4.51 16.49
CA SER A 6 -18.11 5.43 17.23
C SER A 6 -16.63 5.10 16.99
N CYS A 7 -16.24 3.83 17.01
CA CYS A 7 -14.87 3.40 16.71
C CYS A 7 -14.44 3.80 15.28
N ALA A 8 -15.29 3.57 14.28
CA ALA A 8 -15.00 3.96 12.90
C ALA A 8 -14.82 5.48 12.75
N LEU A 9 -15.67 6.29 13.38
CA LEU A 9 -15.56 7.76 13.35
C LEU A 9 -14.28 8.26 14.01
N ILE A 10 -13.89 7.65 15.15
CA ILE A 10 -12.63 7.98 15.83
C ILE A 10 -11.44 7.65 14.93
N LEU A 11 -11.43 6.47 14.29
CA LEU A 11 -10.36 6.08 13.39
C LEU A 11 -10.25 7.02 12.18
N ILE A 12 -11.38 7.36 11.56
CA ILE A 12 -11.42 8.30 10.42
C ILE A 12 -10.94 9.69 10.86
N GLY A 13 -11.43 10.20 11.99
CA GLY A 13 -11.02 11.50 12.53
C GLY A 13 -9.52 11.54 12.85
N SER A 14 -8.98 10.51 13.50
CA SER A 14 -7.56 10.38 13.79
C SER A 14 -6.72 10.38 12.51
N ARG A 15 -7.17 9.65 11.48
CA ARG A 15 -6.49 9.63 10.19
C ARG A 15 -6.47 11.01 9.52
N LEU A 16 -7.61 11.68 9.47
CA LEU A 16 -7.71 13.03 8.86
C LEU A 16 -6.78 14.02 9.57
N PHE A 17 -6.74 13.98 10.90
CA PHE A 17 -5.84 14.79 11.70
C PHE A 17 -4.36 14.49 11.40
N LEU A 18 -3.96 13.23 11.39
CA LEU A 18 -2.59 12.82 11.07
C LEU A 18 -2.20 13.16 9.64
N THR A 19 -3.14 13.05 8.69
CA THR A 19 -2.90 13.44 7.29
C THR A 19 -2.69 14.95 7.19
N ALA A 20 -3.53 15.76 7.83
CA ALA A 20 -3.38 17.22 7.84
C ALA A 20 -2.05 17.63 8.48
N MET A 21 -1.66 17.00 9.59
CA MET A 21 -0.38 17.23 10.26
C MET A 21 0.80 16.82 9.36
N ALA A 22 0.74 15.67 8.70
CA ALA A 22 1.80 15.22 7.79
C ALA A 22 1.96 16.16 6.58
N ILE A 23 0.85 16.65 6.03
CA ILE A 23 0.86 17.66 4.95
C ILE A 23 1.45 18.97 5.46
N HIS A 24 1.05 19.44 6.64
CA HIS A 24 1.60 20.67 7.24
C HIS A 24 3.10 20.56 7.45
N LEU A 25 3.58 19.46 8.04
CA LEU A 25 5.00 19.20 8.24
C LEU A 25 5.78 19.19 6.92
N SER A 26 5.22 18.56 5.87
CA SER A 26 5.86 18.47 4.56
C SER A 26 5.91 19.80 3.81
N LEU A 27 4.87 20.63 3.93
CA LEU A 27 4.76 21.88 3.16
C LEU A 27 5.28 23.12 3.88
N ARG A 28 5.26 23.14 5.21
CA ARG A 28 5.56 24.34 6.00
C ARG A 28 6.80 24.20 6.86
N VAL A 29 7.02 23.04 7.48
CA VAL A 29 8.09 22.82 8.45
C VAL A 29 9.34 22.24 7.79
N ALA A 30 9.16 21.36 6.79
CA ALA A 30 10.28 20.72 6.11
C ALA A 30 11.22 21.72 5.44
N PRO A 31 12.53 21.59 5.65
CA PRO A 31 13.52 22.48 5.04
C PRO A 31 13.51 22.31 3.51
N LEU A 32 13.80 23.39 2.81
CA LEU A 32 14.00 23.37 1.37
C LEU A 32 15.42 22.87 1.06
N ASP A 33 15.53 22.05 0.02
CA ASP A 33 16.83 21.70 -0.53
C ASP A 33 17.43 22.89 -1.26
N LEU A 34 18.71 23.15 -1.05
CA LEU A 34 19.42 24.26 -1.69
C LEU A 34 19.45 24.17 -3.21
N GLN A 35 19.50 22.92 -3.76
CA GLN A 35 19.57 22.69 -5.20
C GLN A 35 18.19 22.61 -5.87
N GLN A 36 17.19 22.04 -5.16
CA GLN A 36 15.86 21.74 -5.74
C GLN A 36 14.80 22.75 -5.34
N GLY A 37 15.08 23.62 -4.37
CA GLY A 37 14.12 24.61 -3.87
C GLY A 37 12.82 23.98 -3.41
N GLY A 38 11.66 24.54 -3.81
CA GLY A 38 10.33 24.06 -3.44
C GLY A 38 10.00 22.64 -3.96
N ASN A 39 10.64 22.17 -5.02
CA ASN A 39 10.40 20.83 -5.58
C ASN A 39 10.89 19.71 -4.66
N SER A 40 11.80 20.00 -3.73
CA SER A 40 12.25 19.03 -2.72
C SER A 40 11.10 18.52 -1.83
N ARG A 41 10.02 19.29 -1.67
CA ARG A 41 8.85 18.91 -0.87
C ARG A 41 8.13 17.67 -1.38
N ILE A 42 8.20 17.38 -2.69
CA ILE A 42 7.64 16.17 -3.28
C ILE A 42 8.29 14.91 -2.67
N LEU A 43 9.56 14.99 -2.27
CA LEU A 43 10.30 13.90 -1.64
C LEU A 43 9.61 13.38 -0.38
N TYR A 44 9.04 14.27 0.43
CA TYR A 44 8.44 13.93 1.72
C TYR A 44 7.19 13.06 1.61
N VAL A 45 6.57 13.04 0.45
CA VAL A 45 5.39 12.22 0.14
C VAL A 45 5.76 11.06 -0.79
N HIS A 46 6.61 11.31 -1.78
CA HIS A 46 7.04 10.31 -2.75
C HIS A 46 7.79 9.12 -2.09
N VAL A 47 8.77 9.39 -1.23
CA VAL A 47 9.56 8.33 -0.60
C VAL A 47 8.74 7.42 0.30
N PRO A 48 7.86 7.92 1.20
CA PRO A 48 6.95 7.08 1.95
C PRO A 48 6.01 6.25 1.06
N ALA A 49 5.45 6.83 0.01
CA ALA A 49 4.57 6.13 -0.91
C ALA A 49 5.29 4.98 -1.65
N ALA A 50 6.49 5.23 -2.14
CA ALA A 50 7.32 4.21 -2.80
C ALA A 50 7.67 3.05 -1.85
N ARG A 51 7.96 3.33 -0.59
CA ARG A 51 8.18 2.28 0.40
C ARG A 51 6.90 1.52 0.74
N MET A 52 5.77 2.23 0.84
CA MET A 52 4.47 1.60 1.09
C MET A 52 4.03 0.68 -0.05
N SER A 53 4.28 1.04 -1.31
CA SER A 53 3.96 0.16 -2.43
C SER A 53 4.64 -1.21 -2.32
N ILE A 54 5.90 -1.24 -1.90
CA ILE A 54 6.67 -2.47 -1.68
C ILE A 54 6.17 -3.22 -0.43
N LEU A 55 5.94 -2.53 0.69
CA LEU A 55 5.50 -3.15 1.93
C LEU A 55 4.11 -3.78 1.80
N VAL A 56 3.19 -3.10 1.14
CA VAL A 56 1.85 -3.62 0.85
C VAL A 56 1.94 -4.84 -0.05
N TYR A 57 2.86 -4.84 -1.03
CA TYR A 57 3.09 -6.01 -1.87
C TYR A 57 3.54 -7.23 -1.07
N ILE A 58 4.51 -7.05 -0.18
CA ILE A 58 5.00 -8.12 0.70
C ILE A 58 3.88 -8.64 1.60
N ALA A 59 3.10 -7.73 2.22
CA ALA A 59 1.96 -8.10 3.06
C ALA A 59 0.90 -8.88 2.28
N MET A 60 0.59 -8.45 1.06
CA MET A 60 -0.33 -9.12 0.15
C MET A 60 0.17 -10.53 -0.22
N ALA A 61 1.45 -10.68 -0.54
CA ALA A 61 2.04 -11.98 -0.84
C ALA A 61 1.97 -12.93 0.37
N ILE A 62 2.24 -12.44 1.58
CA ILE A 62 2.12 -13.22 2.82
C ILE A 62 0.66 -13.64 3.05
N ASN A 63 -0.30 -12.73 2.95
CA ASN A 63 -1.72 -13.04 3.11
C ASN A 63 -2.20 -14.07 2.09
N THR A 64 -1.76 -13.96 0.83
CA THR A 64 -2.10 -14.94 -0.20
C THR A 64 -1.49 -16.30 0.11
N PHE A 65 -0.25 -16.36 0.58
CA PHE A 65 0.37 -17.60 0.99
C PHE A 65 -0.37 -18.25 2.17
N LEU A 66 -0.73 -17.45 3.19
CA LEU A 66 -1.53 -17.92 4.33
C LEU A 66 -2.91 -18.40 3.89
N PHE A 67 -3.55 -17.71 2.93
CA PHE A 67 -4.81 -18.19 2.35
C PHE A 67 -4.64 -19.55 1.66
N LEU A 68 -3.58 -19.76 0.90
CA LEU A 68 -3.33 -21.04 0.23
C LEU A 68 -3.15 -22.19 1.23
N LEU A 69 -2.55 -21.94 2.39
CA LEU A 69 -2.34 -22.92 3.44
C LEU A 69 -3.60 -23.19 4.26
N THR A 70 -4.27 -22.12 4.69
CA THR A 70 -5.38 -22.21 5.66
C THR A 70 -6.76 -22.19 5.01
N LYS A 71 -6.86 -21.70 3.77
CA LYS A 71 -8.12 -21.42 3.06
C LYS A 71 -9.07 -20.47 3.81
N HIS A 72 -8.55 -19.71 4.78
CA HIS A 72 -9.37 -18.84 5.61
C HIS A 72 -9.74 -17.55 4.84
N PRO A 73 -11.02 -17.16 4.74
CA PRO A 73 -11.49 -16.06 3.88
C PRO A 73 -10.96 -14.69 4.26
N LEU A 74 -10.59 -14.46 5.52
CA LEU A 74 -10.01 -13.19 5.97
C LEU A 74 -8.66 -12.90 5.28
N PHE A 75 -7.84 -13.91 5.02
CA PHE A 75 -6.57 -13.72 4.32
C PHE A 75 -6.80 -13.33 2.86
N LEU A 76 -7.81 -13.90 2.21
CA LEU A 76 -8.18 -13.53 0.84
C LEU A 76 -8.67 -12.06 0.79
N ARG A 77 -9.54 -11.68 1.71
CA ARG A 77 -10.03 -10.30 1.83
C ARG A 77 -8.90 -9.31 2.12
N SER A 78 -8.02 -9.64 3.07
CA SER A 78 -6.85 -8.82 3.38
C SER A 78 -5.93 -8.65 2.18
N SER A 79 -5.74 -9.70 1.38
CA SER A 79 -5.00 -9.62 0.12
C SER A 79 -5.70 -8.71 -0.89
N GLY A 80 -7.04 -8.76 -0.96
CA GLY A 80 -7.86 -7.88 -1.81
C GLY A 80 -7.66 -6.40 -1.50
N THR A 81 -7.89 -6.00 -0.25
CA THR A 81 -7.66 -4.63 0.23
C THR A 81 -6.19 -4.21 0.02
N GLY A 82 -5.24 -5.13 0.24
CA GLY A 82 -3.83 -4.91 -0.05
C GLY A 82 -3.57 -4.59 -1.52
N THR A 83 -4.25 -5.27 -2.44
CA THR A 83 -4.12 -5.03 -3.88
C THR A 83 -4.58 -3.62 -4.27
N GLU A 84 -5.70 -3.15 -3.74
CA GLU A 84 -6.22 -1.81 -3.98
C GLU A 84 -5.26 -0.73 -3.47
N MET A 85 -4.79 -0.88 -2.24
CA MET A 85 -3.84 0.05 -1.64
C MET A 85 -2.48 0.02 -2.33
N GLY A 86 -2.02 -1.16 -2.75
CA GLY A 86 -0.79 -1.33 -3.51
C GLY A 86 -0.84 -0.65 -4.86
N ALA A 87 -1.94 -0.82 -5.61
CA ALA A 87 -2.17 -0.12 -6.87
C ALA A 87 -2.17 1.40 -6.68
N PHE A 88 -2.86 1.89 -5.64
CA PHE A 88 -2.89 3.33 -5.32
C PHE A 88 -1.49 3.88 -5.01
N PHE A 89 -0.75 3.27 -4.09
CA PHE A 89 0.58 3.76 -3.72
C PHE A 89 1.58 3.66 -4.86
N THR A 90 1.48 2.64 -5.70
CA THR A 90 2.37 2.48 -6.85
C THR A 90 2.07 3.53 -7.92
N LEU A 91 0.80 3.77 -8.25
CA LEU A 91 0.39 4.86 -9.15
C LEU A 91 0.83 6.22 -8.61
N PHE A 92 0.58 6.47 -7.33
CA PHE A 92 0.97 7.71 -6.67
C PHE A 92 2.49 7.92 -6.70
N THR A 93 3.25 6.84 -6.53
CA THR A 93 4.72 6.86 -6.63
C THR A 93 5.18 7.20 -8.05
N LEU A 94 4.56 6.62 -9.08
CA LEU A 94 4.88 6.90 -10.49
C LEU A 94 4.61 8.38 -10.83
N VAL A 95 3.45 8.90 -10.44
CA VAL A 95 3.05 10.28 -10.71
C VAL A 95 3.98 11.27 -9.99
N THR A 96 4.17 11.10 -8.68
CA THR A 96 5.05 11.99 -7.89
C THR A 96 6.51 11.86 -8.31
N GLY A 97 6.94 10.68 -8.73
CA GLY A 97 8.26 10.42 -9.28
C GLY A 97 8.52 11.20 -10.58
N GLY A 98 7.54 11.23 -11.50
CA GLY A 98 7.61 12.02 -12.72
C GLY A 98 7.72 13.52 -12.44
N PHE A 99 6.88 14.06 -11.55
CA PHE A 99 6.96 15.48 -11.15
C PHE A 99 8.28 15.83 -10.48
N ARG A 100 8.85 14.93 -9.70
CA ARG A 100 10.18 15.10 -9.10
C ARG A 100 11.29 14.99 -10.15
N GLY A 101 11.16 14.07 -11.11
CA GLY A 101 12.17 13.81 -12.13
C GLY A 101 12.34 14.97 -13.09
N ARG A 102 11.24 15.64 -13.47
CA ARG A 102 11.30 16.73 -14.47
C ARG A 102 12.32 17.84 -14.17
N PRO A 103 12.36 18.45 -12.96
CA PRO A 103 13.34 19.48 -12.64
C PRO A 103 14.78 18.94 -12.51
N MET A 104 14.95 17.65 -12.25
CA MET A 104 16.28 17.02 -12.07
C MET A 104 16.85 16.45 -13.37
N TRP A 105 16.00 15.88 -14.22
CA TRP A 105 16.39 15.10 -15.41
C TRP A 105 15.92 15.76 -16.70
N GLY A 106 15.16 16.85 -16.64
CA GLY A 106 14.59 17.50 -17.80
C GLY A 106 13.38 16.79 -18.43
N THR A 107 13.03 15.60 -17.94
CA THR A 107 11.93 14.77 -18.44
C THR A 107 11.11 14.20 -17.32
N PHE A 108 9.83 13.88 -17.59
CA PHE A 108 8.95 13.21 -16.61
C PHE A 108 9.24 11.72 -16.45
N TRP A 109 9.85 11.11 -17.47
CA TRP A 109 10.07 9.67 -17.51
C TRP A 109 11.42 9.32 -18.12
N VAL A 110 12.09 8.37 -17.50
CA VAL A 110 13.31 7.75 -18.00
C VAL A 110 13.13 6.25 -17.93
N TRP A 111 13.49 5.55 -19.00
CA TRP A 111 13.43 4.08 -19.06
C TRP A 111 14.65 3.47 -18.33
N ASP A 112 14.70 3.66 -17.02
CA ASP A 112 15.67 2.97 -16.19
C ASP A 112 15.06 1.71 -15.54
N ALA A 113 15.92 0.84 -15.00
CA ALA A 113 15.49 -0.42 -14.43
C ALA A 113 14.53 -0.22 -13.24
N ARG A 114 14.70 0.82 -12.43
CA ARG A 114 13.87 1.09 -11.26
C ARG A 114 12.48 1.59 -11.65
N LEU A 115 12.39 2.61 -12.51
CA LEU A 115 11.12 3.17 -12.92
C LEU A 115 10.30 2.13 -13.70
N THR A 116 10.96 1.40 -14.60
CA THR A 116 10.35 0.33 -15.39
C THR A 116 9.80 -0.78 -14.49
N SER A 117 10.56 -1.23 -13.48
CA SER A 117 10.09 -2.26 -12.54
C SER A 117 8.89 -1.77 -11.71
N VAL A 118 8.89 -0.51 -11.24
CA VAL A 118 7.74 0.05 -10.53
C VAL A 118 6.51 0.13 -11.44
N PHE A 119 6.68 0.47 -12.71
CA PHE A 119 5.60 0.47 -13.69
C PHE A 119 5.06 -0.95 -13.95
N ILE A 120 5.92 -1.94 -14.08
CA ILE A 120 5.53 -3.36 -14.21
C ILE A 120 4.76 -3.81 -12.96
N SER A 121 5.23 -3.47 -11.75
CA SER A 121 4.50 -3.75 -10.51
C SER A 121 3.10 -3.13 -10.50
N PHE A 122 2.93 -1.92 -11.02
CA PHE A 122 1.61 -1.30 -11.16
C PHE A 122 0.69 -2.08 -12.10
N LEU A 123 1.21 -2.56 -13.24
CA LEU A 123 0.44 -3.40 -14.16
C LEU A 123 0.04 -4.75 -13.51
N ILE A 124 0.91 -5.33 -12.70
CA ILE A 124 0.60 -6.55 -11.92
C ILE A 124 -0.54 -6.29 -10.93
N TYR A 125 -0.53 -5.14 -10.23
CA TYR A 125 -1.63 -4.76 -9.35
C TYR A 125 -2.95 -4.58 -10.11
N LEU A 126 -2.93 -3.92 -11.27
CA LEU A 126 -4.13 -3.76 -12.11
C LEU A 126 -4.66 -5.11 -12.58
N GLY A 127 -3.78 -6.02 -12.99
CA GLY A 127 -4.15 -7.40 -13.33
C GLY A 127 -4.81 -8.10 -12.14
N ALA A 128 -4.20 -8.03 -10.95
CA ALA A 128 -4.75 -8.63 -9.74
C ALA A 128 -6.14 -8.07 -9.38
N LEU A 129 -6.36 -6.76 -9.51
CA LEU A 129 -7.67 -6.12 -9.29
C LEU A 129 -8.75 -6.63 -10.27
N ARG A 130 -8.37 -6.87 -11.51
CA ARG A 130 -9.30 -7.43 -12.51
C ARG A 130 -9.67 -8.87 -12.19
N PHE A 131 -8.70 -9.69 -11.81
CA PHE A 131 -8.92 -11.09 -11.48
C PHE A 131 -9.73 -11.30 -10.19
N GLN A 132 -9.68 -10.37 -9.23
CA GLN A 132 -10.53 -10.43 -8.03
C GLN A 132 -12.03 -10.37 -8.33
N LYS A 133 -12.42 -9.82 -9.49
CA LYS A 133 -13.83 -9.74 -9.92
C LYS A 133 -14.31 -11.00 -10.64
N LEU A 134 -13.44 -11.95 -10.90
CA LEU A 134 -13.80 -13.21 -11.56
C LEU A 134 -14.17 -14.28 -10.54
N PRO A 135 -15.17 -15.14 -10.82
CA PRO A 135 -15.61 -16.19 -9.91
C PRO A 135 -14.61 -17.35 -9.75
N VAL A 136 -13.55 -17.39 -10.56
CA VAL A 136 -12.50 -18.42 -10.54
C VAL A 136 -11.26 -17.87 -9.85
N GLU A 137 -10.49 -18.70 -9.15
CA GLU A 137 -9.29 -18.36 -8.35
C GLU A 137 -7.98 -18.07 -9.17
N PRO A 138 -7.91 -17.15 -10.15
CA PRO A 138 -6.65 -16.81 -10.84
C PRO A 138 -5.87 -15.74 -10.09
N ALA A 139 -6.46 -15.05 -9.09
CA ALA A 139 -5.79 -14.02 -8.28
C ALA A 139 -4.45 -14.47 -7.68
N PRO A 140 -4.27 -15.71 -7.18
CA PRO A 140 -3.00 -16.17 -6.64
C PRO A 140 -1.84 -16.17 -7.65
N ILE A 141 -2.12 -16.33 -8.95
CA ILE A 141 -1.08 -16.43 -10.00
C ILE A 141 -0.46 -15.07 -10.26
N SER A 142 -1.27 -14.01 -10.38
CA SER A 142 -0.80 -12.63 -10.59
C SER A 142 0.06 -12.13 -9.44
N ILE A 143 -0.31 -12.51 -8.21
CA ILE A 143 0.42 -12.14 -6.99
C ILE A 143 1.78 -12.84 -6.91
N ARG A 144 1.94 -14.02 -7.48
CA ARG A 144 3.23 -14.75 -7.48
C ARG A 144 4.28 -14.15 -8.41
N ALA A 145 3.86 -13.48 -9.47
CA ALA A 145 4.78 -12.88 -10.45
C ALA A 145 5.53 -11.66 -9.88
N GLY A 146 4.90 -10.89 -9.00
CA GLY A 146 5.47 -9.66 -8.49
C GLY A 146 6.66 -9.76 -7.52
N PRO A 147 6.85 -10.82 -6.69
CA PRO A 147 8.05 -10.94 -5.86
C PRO A 147 9.36 -10.87 -6.64
N ILE A 148 9.35 -11.19 -7.94
CA ILE A 148 10.52 -11.10 -8.81
C ILE A 148 10.91 -9.63 -9.04
N ASP A 149 9.95 -8.72 -9.12
CA ASP A 149 10.21 -7.29 -9.36
C ASP A 149 10.81 -6.57 -8.13
N ILE A 150 10.50 -7.00 -6.91
CA ILE A 150 10.95 -6.33 -5.69
C ILE A 150 12.48 -6.26 -5.58
N PRO A 151 13.24 -7.36 -5.78
CA PRO A 151 14.70 -7.31 -5.82
C PRO A 151 15.21 -6.36 -6.89
N ILE A 152 14.58 -6.32 -8.06
CA ILE A 152 14.98 -5.45 -9.17
C ILE A 152 14.76 -3.98 -8.78
N ILE A 153 13.60 -3.62 -8.24
CA ILE A 153 13.31 -2.26 -7.77
C ILE A 153 14.35 -1.81 -6.73
N LYS A 154 14.68 -2.69 -5.77
CA LYS A 154 15.57 -2.36 -4.66
C LYS A 154 17.03 -2.31 -5.08
N SER A 155 17.46 -3.22 -5.92
CA SER A 155 18.88 -3.46 -6.24
C SER A 155 19.33 -2.79 -7.54
N SER A 156 18.38 -2.34 -8.39
CA SER A 156 18.69 -1.75 -9.70
C SER A 156 19.66 -0.56 -9.62
N VAL A 157 19.53 0.26 -8.58
CA VAL A 157 20.43 1.43 -8.39
C VAL A 157 21.87 1.02 -8.07
N ASN A 158 22.05 -0.16 -7.48
CA ASN A 158 23.37 -0.68 -7.15
C ASN A 158 24.00 -1.48 -8.31
N TRP A 159 23.15 -2.08 -9.16
CA TRP A 159 23.59 -2.97 -10.25
C TRP A 159 23.66 -2.29 -11.61
N TRP A 160 22.87 -1.23 -11.81
CA TRP A 160 22.82 -0.47 -13.06
C TRP A 160 23.09 1.01 -12.81
N ASN A 161 23.72 1.63 -13.77
CA ASN A 161 23.87 3.08 -13.78
C ASN A 161 22.51 3.71 -14.07
N THR A 162 21.84 4.21 -13.03
CA THR A 162 20.52 4.83 -13.12
C THR A 162 20.61 6.29 -12.73
N LEU A 163 19.71 7.12 -13.25
CA LEU A 163 19.57 8.52 -12.84
C LEU A 163 18.96 8.66 -11.44
N HIS A 164 18.44 7.56 -10.89
CA HIS A 164 17.81 7.57 -9.58
C HIS A 164 18.86 7.62 -8.47
N GLN A 165 18.68 8.55 -7.53
CA GLN A 165 19.60 8.75 -6.41
C GLN A 165 19.73 7.48 -5.55
N PRO A 166 20.94 7.06 -5.16
CA PRO A 166 21.13 5.96 -4.22
C PRO A 166 20.49 6.27 -2.86
N GLY A 167 20.23 5.22 -2.07
CA GLY A 167 19.56 5.35 -0.78
C GLY A 167 20.34 6.27 0.17
N SER A 168 19.73 7.38 0.56
CA SER A 168 20.33 8.36 1.48
C SER A 168 20.40 7.87 2.93
N ILE A 169 19.74 6.75 3.25
CA ILE A 169 19.77 6.09 4.56
C ILE A 169 20.42 4.72 4.35
N SER A 170 21.62 4.55 4.88
CA SER A 170 22.36 3.28 4.83
C SER A 170 22.77 2.84 6.23
N ARG A 171 23.27 1.60 6.36
CA ARG A 171 23.83 1.10 7.61
C ARG A 171 25.08 1.87 8.06
N SER A 172 25.78 2.49 7.13
CA SER A 172 27.02 3.27 7.38
C SER A 172 26.77 4.74 7.73
N GLY A 173 25.52 5.18 7.75
CA GLY A 173 25.14 6.54 8.08
C GLY A 173 24.03 7.10 7.22
N THR A 174 23.51 8.26 7.58
CA THR A 174 22.50 8.98 6.80
C THR A 174 23.13 10.25 6.23
N SER A 175 22.91 10.51 4.94
CA SER A 175 23.29 11.78 4.29
C SER A 175 22.16 12.82 4.34
N ILE A 176 21.08 12.53 5.06
CA ILE A 176 19.91 13.41 5.16
C ILE A 176 20.05 14.34 6.35
N HIS A 177 19.86 15.64 6.14
CA HIS A 177 19.81 16.63 7.22
C HIS A 177 18.71 16.30 8.23
N VAL A 178 18.99 16.37 9.53
CA VAL A 178 18.13 15.91 10.63
C VAL A 178 16.66 16.36 10.56
N PRO A 179 16.28 17.57 10.14
CA PRO A 179 14.86 17.96 10.01
C PRO A 179 14.09 17.25 8.87
N MET A 180 14.76 16.73 7.85
CA MET A 180 14.12 16.08 6.69
C MET A 180 13.44 14.73 7.00
N PRO A 181 13.98 13.85 7.86
CA PRO A 181 13.32 12.59 8.24
C PRO A 181 11.96 12.77 8.90
N ILE A 182 11.72 13.85 9.63
CA ILE A 182 10.48 14.06 10.40
C ILE A 182 9.24 13.99 9.50
N PRO A 183 9.10 14.81 8.43
CA PRO A 183 7.96 14.72 7.53
C PRO A 183 7.90 13.39 6.76
N ILE A 184 9.04 12.78 6.41
CA ILE A 184 9.08 11.46 5.77
C ILE A 184 8.50 10.39 6.69
N LEU A 185 8.94 10.35 7.95
CA LEU A 185 8.45 9.39 8.94
C LEU A 185 6.99 9.62 9.31
N SER A 186 6.56 10.89 9.40
CA SER A 186 5.16 11.25 9.64
C SER A 186 4.24 10.72 8.53
N ASN A 187 4.60 10.95 7.27
CA ASN A 187 3.85 10.39 6.13
C ASN A 187 3.93 8.86 6.09
N PHE A 188 5.10 8.29 6.39
CA PHE A 188 5.28 6.84 6.44
C PHE A 188 4.45 6.19 7.54
N ALA A 189 4.27 6.83 8.70
CA ALA A 189 3.38 6.33 9.76
C ALA A 189 1.88 6.45 9.40
N ASN A 190 1.51 7.51 8.67
CA ASN A 190 0.13 7.76 8.25
C ASN A 190 -0.37 6.75 7.21
N PHE A 191 0.46 6.27 6.29
CA PHE A 191 0.06 5.37 5.21
C PHE A 191 -0.38 3.98 5.68
N PRO A 192 0.35 3.28 6.58
CA PRO A 192 -0.12 2.01 7.16
C PRO A 192 -1.43 2.16 7.92
N LEU A 193 -1.61 3.28 8.63
CA LEU A 193 -2.87 3.57 9.32
C LEU A 193 -4.03 3.67 8.31
N SER A 194 -3.81 4.30 7.16
CA SER A 194 -4.81 4.38 6.09
C SER A 194 -5.19 2.99 5.57
N THR A 195 -4.21 2.13 5.33
CA THR A 195 -4.43 0.75 4.88
C THR A 195 -5.20 -0.07 5.92
N ARG A 196 -4.85 0.08 7.21
CA ARG A 196 -5.57 -0.61 8.30
C ARG A 196 -7.01 -0.12 8.44
N ILE A 197 -7.26 1.18 8.30
CA ILE A 197 -8.62 1.73 8.36
C ILE A 197 -9.46 1.19 7.21
N LEU A 198 -8.93 1.16 6.00
CA LEU A 198 -9.63 0.61 4.85
C LEU A 198 -9.97 -0.87 5.08
N PHE A 199 -9.02 -1.67 5.56
CA PHE A 199 -9.25 -3.07 5.92
C PHE A 199 -10.35 -3.23 6.96
N VAL A 200 -10.33 -2.40 8.02
CA VAL A 200 -11.38 -2.43 9.06
C VAL A 200 -12.74 -2.08 8.49
N LEU A 201 -12.82 -1.04 7.64
CA LEU A 201 -14.09 -0.59 7.05
C LEU A 201 -14.66 -1.60 6.05
N GLU A 202 -13.81 -2.21 5.23
CA GLU A 202 -14.25 -3.14 4.17
C GLU A 202 -14.47 -4.57 4.66
N THR A 203 -13.75 -4.99 5.69
CA THR A 203 -13.76 -6.39 6.15
C THR A 203 -14.40 -6.56 7.52
N LEU A 204 -13.88 -5.87 8.53
CA LEU A 204 -14.32 -6.10 9.91
C LEU A 204 -15.67 -5.43 10.21
N LEU A 205 -15.89 -4.23 9.70
CA LEU A 205 -17.14 -3.51 9.97
C LEU A 205 -18.39 -4.22 9.43
N PRO A 206 -18.40 -4.74 8.19
CA PRO A 206 -19.52 -5.54 7.69
C PRO A 206 -19.78 -6.80 8.53
N ILE A 207 -18.73 -7.53 8.95
CA ILE A 207 -18.88 -8.72 9.77
C ILE A 207 -19.51 -8.41 11.12
N LEU A 208 -19.08 -7.30 11.76
CA LEU A 208 -19.56 -6.90 13.09
C LEU A 208 -20.92 -6.22 13.06
N SER A 209 -21.24 -5.48 11.98
CA SER A 209 -22.47 -4.69 11.88
C SER A 209 -23.64 -5.44 11.25
N PHE A 210 -23.37 -6.44 10.44
CA PHE A 210 -24.37 -7.25 9.75
C PHE A 210 -24.18 -8.71 10.13
N PRO A 211 -24.95 -9.22 11.15
CA PRO A 211 -24.85 -10.61 11.59
C PRO A 211 -25.07 -11.64 10.47
N GLU A 212 -25.85 -11.25 9.46
CA GLU A 212 -26.19 -12.08 8.28
C GLU A 212 -25.25 -11.85 7.08
N SER A 213 -24.06 -11.28 7.28
CA SER A 213 -23.13 -11.06 6.16
C SER A 213 -22.60 -12.40 5.62
N PRO A 214 -22.54 -12.60 4.28
CA PRO A 214 -22.02 -13.85 3.68
C PRO A 214 -20.64 -14.21 4.20
N LEU A 215 -19.78 -13.22 4.42
CA LEU A 215 -18.42 -13.43 4.92
C LEU A 215 -18.41 -13.99 6.35
N ARG A 216 -19.36 -13.57 7.20
CA ARG A 216 -19.50 -14.12 8.54
C ARG A 216 -19.91 -15.59 8.50
N TYR A 217 -20.88 -15.95 7.66
CA TYR A 217 -21.27 -17.34 7.47
C TYR A 217 -20.12 -18.23 6.97
N GLU A 218 -19.31 -17.71 6.03
CA GLU A 218 -18.14 -18.44 5.54
C GLU A 218 -17.11 -18.70 6.67
N ILE A 219 -16.88 -17.72 7.53
CA ILE A 219 -15.97 -17.85 8.67
C ILE A 219 -16.54 -18.84 9.70
N GLU A 220 -17.79 -18.67 10.11
CA GLU A 220 -18.47 -19.55 11.08
C GLU A 220 -18.57 -20.98 10.59
N ALA A 221 -18.81 -21.20 9.30
CA ALA A 221 -18.84 -22.53 8.70
C ALA A 221 -17.47 -23.22 8.74
N ARG A 222 -16.39 -22.47 8.50
CA ARG A 222 -15.02 -23.02 8.55
C ARG A 222 -14.53 -23.29 9.97
N GLU A 223 -14.96 -22.48 10.91
CA GLU A 223 -14.62 -22.66 12.34
C GLU A 223 -15.49 -23.71 13.04
N GLY A 224 -16.46 -24.32 12.31
CA GLY A 224 -17.38 -25.30 12.87
C GLY A 224 -18.42 -24.73 13.84
N ILE A 225 -18.59 -23.39 13.86
CA ILE A 225 -19.51 -22.66 14.72
C ILE A 225 -20.91 -22.52 14.10
N ALA A 226 -20.98 -22.55 12.77
CA ALA A 226 -22.25 -22.36 12.05
C ALA A 226 -23.17 -23.59 12.18
N LYS A 227 -24.41 -23.33 12.61
CA LYS A 227 -25.47 -24.36 12.55
C LYS A 227 -25.85 -24.61 11.08
N PRO A 228 -25.94 -25.88 10.64
CA PRO A 228 -26.24 -26.22 9.22
C PRO A 228 -27.57 -25.71 8.70
N SER A 229 -28.48 -25.27 9.56
CA SER A 229 -29.85 -24.87 9.22
C SER A 229 -30.02 -23.45 8.64
N LEU A 230 -28.93 -22.70 8.48
CA LEU A 230 -28.97 -21.29 8.05
C LEU A 230 -28.29 -21.03 6.68
N LEU A 231 -27.87 -22.05 5.98
CA LEU A 231 -27.36 -21.88 4.63
C LEU A 231 -28.52 -21.55 3.67
N PRO A 232 -28.50 -20.43 2.94
CA PRO A 232 -29.48 -20.17 1.90
C PRO A 232 -29.38 -21.29 0.88
N SER A 233 -30.54 -21.93 0.58
CA SER A 233 -30.63 -22.93 -0.47
C SER A 233 -30.12 -22.32 -1.78
N SER A 234 -29.07 -22.94 -2.35
CA SER A 234 -28.59 -22.64 -3.68
C SER A 234 -29.67 -23.01 -4.70
N ASN A 235 -30.47 -22.04 -5.11
CA ASN A 235 -31.27 -22.11 -6.33
C ASN A 235 -30.53 -21.44 -7.46
#